data_959b28b17c9757d15948c875aaa5ccc4
#
_entry.id   959b28b17c9757d15948c875aaa5ccc4
#
_cell.length_a   1.000
_cell.length_b   1.000
_cell.length_c   1.000
_cell.angle_alpha   90.00
_cell.angle_beta   90.00
_cell.angle_gamma   90.00
#
_symmetry.space_group_name_H-M   'P 1'
#
loop_
_entity.id
_entity.type
_entity.pdbx_description
1 polymer ?
#
loop_
_entity_poly.entity_id
_entity_poly.type
_entity_poly.pdbx_seq_one_letter_code
_entity_poly.pdbx_strand_id
1 'polypeptide(L)'
;MDKNLQESLSYFSDKVSDAVKARKQILVTTHIDCDGITSGSIISKALIREGASCTVRTTNEFSHNLIDSLQKETHDLHVITDLGGGFAKDLDQKIGDNWIVLDHHQIPDDEMDNQKVINAWKFGIDGGVEICAGGMAYLAATSLKKENRDLSGIAVVSALGDRQDQGDKKSFTCLLYTSPSPRD
;
A
#
# COMPACT_ATOMS: atom_id res chain seq x y z
N MET A 1 -10.99 -1.51 -14.28
CA MET A 1 -10.58 -0.93 -12.98
C MET A 1 -11.38 0.35 -12.79
N ASP A 2 -11.90 0.56 -11.61
CA ASP A 2 -12.67 1.76 -11.27
C ASP A 2 -11.86 3.03 -11.53
N LYS A 3 -12.51 4.11 -12.04
CA LYS A 3 -11.83 5.36 -12.41
C LYS A 3 -11.23 6.05 -11.18
N ASN A 4 -11.94 6.02 -10.06
CA ASN A 4 -11.47 6.66 -8.82
C ASN A 4 -10.25 5.91 -8.25
N LEU A 5 -10.21 4.58 -8.36
CA LEU A 5 -9.03 3.79 -7.98
C LEU A 5 -7.83 4.14 -8.87
N GLN A 6 -8.04 4.32 -10.20
CA GLN A 6 -6.97 4.73 -11.10
C GLN A 6 -6.40 6.10 -10.74
N GLU A 7 -7.26 7.07 -10.43
CA GLU A 7 -6.86 8.42 -10.00
C GLU A 7 -6.04 8.37 -8.69
N SER A 8 -6.47 7.55 -7.72
CA SER A 8 -5.74 7.37 -6.45
C SER A 8 -4.37 6.69 -6.65
N LEU A 9 -4.30 5.70 -7.54
CA LEU A 9 -3.02 5.06 -7.89
C LEU A 9 -2.09 6.01 -8.66
N SER A 10 -2.64 6.90 -9.50
CA SER A 10 -1.87 7.97 -10.15
C SER A 10 -1.31 8.94 -9.12
N TYR A 11 -2.13 9.37 -8.15
CA TYR A 11 -1.68 10.21 -7.04
C TYR A 11 -0.53 9.59 -6.25
N PHE A 12 -0.60 8.28 -5.96
CA PHE A 12 0.51 7.54 -5.35
C PHE A 12 1.77 7.63 -6.21
N SER A 13 1.65 7.33 -7.50
CA SER A 13 2.77 7.34 -8.44
C SER A 13 3.43 8.71 -8.54
N ASP A 14 2.64 9.78 -8.62
CA ASP A 14 3.14 11.15 -8.72
C ASP A 14 3.89 11.53 -7.44
N LYS A 15 3.30 11.25 -6.27
CA LYS A 15 3.89 11.54 -4.96
C LYS A 15 5.23 10.82 -4.76
N VAL A 16 5.30 9.54 -5.12
CA VAL A 16 6.53 8.75 -5.05
C VAL A 16 7.57 9.26 -6.07
N SER A 17 7.16 9.51 -7.32
CA SER A 17 8.06 10.00 -8.36
C SER A 17 8.69 11.34 -7.99
N ASP A 18 7.92 12.24 -7.39
CA ASP A 18 8.42 13.53 -6.93
C ASP A 18 9.38 13.38 -5.75
N ALA A 19 9.11 12.46 -4.83
CA ALA A 19 10.03 12.14 -3.75
C ALA A 19 11.36 11.57 -4.28
N VAL A 20 11.32 10.67 -5.26
CA VAL A 20 12.51 10.08 -5.90
C VAL A 20 13.33 11.15 -6.63
N LYS A 21 12.68 11.99 -7.46
CA LYS A 21 13.35 13.10 -8.17
C LYS A 21 14.04 14.06 -7.20
N ALA A 22 13.39 14.33 -6.07
CA ALA A 22 13.93 15.19 -5.00
C ALA A 22 14.96 14.48 -4.10
N ARG A 23 15.30 13.20 -4.36
CA ARG A 23 16.22 12.36 -3.57
C ARG A 23 15.84 12.26 -2.09
N LYS A 24 14.55 12.22 -1.82
CA LYS A 24 14.00 12.11 -0.48
C LYS A 24 14.25 10.72 0.11
N GLN A 25 14.41 10.67 1.44
CA GLN A 25 14.46 9.41 2.20
C GLN A 25 13.03 8.93 2.46
N ILE A 26 12.72 7.70 2.06
CA ILE A 26 11.39 7.12 2.19
C ILE A 26 11.40 6.06 3.28
N LEU A 27 10.47 6.14 4.23
CA LEU A 27 10.20 5.09 5.19
C LEU A 27 8.95 4.31 4.77
N VAL A 28 9.09 3.01 4.59
CA VAL A 28 7.97 2.08 4.41
C VAL A 28 7.66 1.46 5.77
N THR A 29 6.50 1.76 6.34
CA THR A 29 6.01 1.15 7.59
C THR A 29 4.92 0.14 7.25
N THR A 30 5.04 -1.08 7.76
CA THR A 30 4.12 -2.17 7.43
C THR A 30 3.85 -3.08 8.65
N HIS A 31 2.77 -3.86 8.58
CA HIS A 31 2.47 -4.85 9.62
C HIS A 31 3.45 -6.02 9.61
N ILE A 32 3.54 -6.75 10.72
CA ILE A 32 4.52 -7.85 10.89
C ILE A 32 4.03 -9.20 10.38
N ASP A 33 2.75 -9.33 10.02
CA ASP A 33 2.20 -10.57 9.51
C ASP A 33 2.55 -10.82 8.03
N CYS A 34 1.97 -11.87 7.45
CA CYS A 34 2.30 -12.28 6.08
C CYS A 34 1.86 -11.22 5.06
N ASP A 35 0.66 -10.62 5.22
CA ASP A 35 0.15 -9.59 4.32
C ASP A 35 0.97 -8.30 4.43
N GLY A 36 1.27 -7.87 5.66
CA GLY A 36 2.10 -6.70 5.89
C GLY A 36 3.51 -6.86 5.33
N ILE A 37 4.22 -7.95 5.64
CA ILE A 37 5.58 -8.19 5.15
C ILE A 37 5.61 -8.23 3.62
N THR A 38 4.65 -8.88 2.99
CA THR A 38 4.59 -9.01 1.53
C THR A 38 4.21 -7.69 0.85
N SER A 39 3.23 -6.94 1.38
CA SER A 39 2.86 -5.61 0.86
C SER A 39 4.01 -4.61 0.98
N GLY A 40 4.67 -4.56 2.15
CA GLY A 40 5.86 -3.75 2.35
C GLY A 40 7.01 -4.12 1.42
N SER A 41 7.21 -5.42 1.15
CA SER A 41 8.23 -5.92 0.22
C SER A 41 7.95 -5.51 -1.22
N ILE A 42 6.68 -5.59 -1.68
CA ILE A 42 6.26 -5.14 -3.01
C ILE A 42 6.58 -3.66 -3.20
N ILE A 43 6.15 -2.81 -2.25
CA ILE A 43 6.37 -1.38 -2.33
C ILE A 43 7.86 -1.04 -2.27
N SER A 44 8.61 -1.62 -1.34
CA SER A 44 10.05 -1.36 -1.21
C SER A 44 10.81 -1.76 -2.48
N LYS A 45 10.46 -2.90 -3.07
CA LYS A 45 11.07 -3.34 -4.33
C LYS A 45 10.76 -2.38 -5.47
N ALA A 46 9.51 -1.91 -5.57
CA ALA A 46 9.12 -0.93 -6.58
C ALA A 46 9.87 0.40 -6.39
N LEU A 47 9.97 0.90 -5.15
CA LEU A 47 10.72 2.12 -4.81
C LEU A 47 12.21 2.01 -5.18
N ILE A 48 12.85 0.89 -4.84
CA ILE A 48 14.27 0.63 -5.17
C ILE A 48 14.48 0.62 -6.70
N ARG A 49 13.55 0.05 -7.47
CA ARG A 49 13.59 0.04 -8.94
C ARG A 49 13.47 1.44 -9.55
N GLU A 50 12.78 2.35 -8.87
CA GLU A 50 12.73 3.77 -9.25
C GLU A 50 13.97 4.57 -8.78
N GLY A 51 14.91 3.93 -8.08
CA GLY A 51 16.12 4.57 -7.56
C GLY A 51 15.93 5.29 -6.23
N ALA A 52 14.83 5.01 -5.50
CA ALA A 52 14.59 5.58 -4.19
C ALA A 52 15.57 5.05 -3.13
N SER A 53 15.93 5.91 -2.19
CA SER A 53 16.48 5.48 -0.91
C SER A 53 15.34 5.19 0.05
N CYS A 54 15.15 3.93 0.44
CA CYS A 54 14.07 3.56 1.34
C CYS A 54 14.55 2.65 2.48
N THR A 55 13.92 2.83 3.64
CA THR A 55 14.05 1.97 4.83
C THR A 55 12.71 1.29 5.05
N VAL A 56 12.72 0.05 5.55
CA VAL A 56 11.50 -0.69 5.90
C VAL A 56 11.46 -0.88 7.40
N ARG A 57 10.28 -0.63 7.97
CA ARG A 57 9.96 -0.89 9.38
C ARG A 57 8.72 -1.78 9.45
N THR A 58 8.77 -2.80 10.27
CA THR A 58 7.60 -3.58 10.65
C THR A 58 7.10 -3.16 12.04
N THR A 59 5.79 -3.23 12.25
CA THR A 59 5.15 -2.94 13.54
C THR A 59 4.01 -3.93 13.80
N ASN A 60 3.71 -4.19 15.08
CA ASN A 60 2.57 -5.03 15.47
C ASN A 60 1.23 -4.30 15.38
N GLU A 61 1.26 -2.96 15.47
CA GLU A 61 0.05 -2.14 15.50
C GLU A 61 0.34 -0.73 14.99
N PHE A 62 -0.68 -0.04 14.53
CA PHE A 62 -0.61 1.38 14.25
C PHE A 62 -1.26 2.15 15.40
N SER A 63 -0.52 3.04 16.03
CA SER A 63 -0.95 3.74 17.24
C SER A 63 -0.46 5.19 17.24
N HIS A 64 -1.05 6.02 18.11
CA HIS A 64 -0.59 7.41 18.32
C HIS A 64 0.90 7.48 18.71
N ASN A 65 1.38 6.51 19.51
CA ASN A 65 2.80 6.45 19.88
C ASN A 65 3.70 6.23 18.66
N LEU A 66 3.26 5.40 17.71
CA LEU A 66 3.98 5.21 16.45
C LEU A 66 3.99 6.50 15.63
N ILE A 67 2.85 7.20 15.50
CA ILE A 67 2.77 8.48 14.78
C ILE A 67 3.69 9.52 15.42
N ASP A 68 3.72 9.62 16.74
CA ASP A 68 4.64 10.51 17.47
C ASP A 68 6.13 10.14 17.25
N SER A 69 6.42 8.87 17.03
CA SER A 69 7.75 8.40 16.62
C SER A 69 8.07 8.80 15.18
N LEU A 70 7.13 8.59 14.25
CA LEU A 70 7.30 8.96 12.84
C LEU A 70 7.56 10.47 12.67
N GLN A 71 6.87 11.31 13.46
CA GLN A 71 7.06 12.75 13.46
C GLN A 71 8.51 13.17 13.81
N LYS A 72 9.18 12.39 14.66
CA LYS A 72 10.55 12.68 15.13
C LYS A 72 11.63 12.17 14.20
N GLU A 73 11.26 11.40 13.18
CA GLU A 73 12.21 10.81 12.25
C GLU A 73 12.60 11.76 11.12
N THR A 74 13.76 11.48 10.54
CA THR A 74 14.35 12.32 9.49
C THR A 74 13.89 11.91 8.09
N HIS A 75 12.90 11.02 7.97
CA HIS A 75 12.39 10.60 6.67
C HIS A 75 11.48 11.67 6.07
N ASP A 76 11.59 11.86 4.76
CA ASP A 76 10.90 12.90 4.01
C ASP A 76 9.52 12.45 3.49
N LEU A 77 9.29 11.13 3.39
CA LEU A 77 8.02 10.53 2.99
C LEU A 77 7.81 9.22 3.74
N HIS A 78 6.62 9.05 4.30
CA HIS A 78 6.18 7.83 4.96
C HIS A 78 5.17 7.11 4.06
N VAL A 79 5.51 5.93 3.57
CA VAL A 79 4.59 5.01 2.87
C VAL A 79 4.18 3.94 3.87
N ILE A 80 2.90 3.85 4.14
CA ILE A 80 2.35 2.94 5.15
C ILE A 80 1.53 1.88 4.42
N THR A 81 1.75 0.60 4.71
CA THR A 81 1.04 -0.51 4.06
C THR A 81 0.42 -1.44 5.09
N ASP A 82 -0.79 -1.95 4.79
CA ASP A 82 -1.50 -2.94 5.60
C ASP A 82 -1.95 -2.45 6.99
N LEU A 83 -1.94 -1.14 7.20
CA LEU A 83 -2.40 -0.50 8.43
C LEU A 83 -2.44 1.03 8.25
N GLY A 84 -2.99 1.73 9.23
CA GLY A 84 -2.93 3.19 9.30
C GLY A 84 -4.07 3.93 8.61
N GLY A 85 -4.95 3.24 7.86
CA GLY A 85 -6.05 3.88 7.14
C GLY A 85 -7.01 4.68 8.04
N GLY A 86 -7.21 4.25 9.29
CA GLY A 86 -8.06 4.93 10.27
C GLY A 86 -7.38 6.04 11.07
N PHE A 87 -6.20 6.51 10.66
CA PHE A 87 -5.43 7.53 11.37
C PHE A 87 -5.06 8.74 10.49
N ALA A 88 -5.80 8.98 9.42
CA ALA A 88 -5.46 10.01 8.45
C ALA A 88 -5.41 11.42 9.07
N LYS A 89 -6.34 11.74 9.97
CA LYS A 89 -6.38 13.04 10.65
C LYS A 89 -5.17 13.25 11.56
N ASP A 90 -4.78 12.21 12.30
CA ASP A 90 -3.60 12.26 13.16
C ASP A 90 -2.32 12.39 12.35
N LEU A 91 -2.22 11.65 11.24
CA LEU A 91 -1.11 11.75 10.30
C LEU A 91 -1.02 13.14 9.68
N ASP A 92 -2.13 13.74 9.26
CA ASP A 92 -2.18 15.11 8.75
C ASP A 92 -1.72 16.12 9.78
N GLN A 93 -2.17 15.98 11.02
CA GLN A 93 -1.81 16.88 12.11
C GLN A 93 -0.32 16.79 12.47
N LYS A 94 0.24 15.58 12.48
CA LYS A 94 1.60 15.33 13.00
C LYS A 94 2.68 15.35 11.95
N ILE A 95 2.39 14.86 10.74
CA ILE A 95 3.36 14.66 9.66
C ILE A 95 3.09 15.57 8.46
N GLY A 96 1.91 16.23 8.43
CA GLY A 96 1.49 17.10 7.35
C GLY A 96 1.23 16.32 6.06
N ASP A 97 1.86 16.73 4.94
CA ASP A 97 1.63 16.11 3.64
C ASP A 97 2.59 14.96 3.29
N ASN A 98 3.49 14.61 4.20
CA ASN A 98 4.60 13.70 3.92
C ASN A 98 4.27 12.23 4.20
N TRP A 99 3.06 11.80 3.90
CA TRP A 99 2.65 10.41 4.08
C TRP A 99 1.65 9.95 3.02
N ILE A 100 1.52 8.62 2.88
CA ILE A 100 0.49 7.96 2.09
C ILE A 100 0.26 6.54 2.63
N VAL A 101 -1.00 6.10 2.66
CA VAL A 101 -1.43 4.78 3.15
C VAL A 101 -1.99 3.94 2.02
N LEU A 102 -1.60 2.66 1.97
CA LEU A 102 -2.16 1.60 1.15
C LEU A 102 -2.73 0.54 2.09
N ASP A 103 -4.05 0.46 2.23
CA ASP A 103 -4.69 -0.38 3.24
C ASP A 103 -5.95 -1.05 2.69
N HIS A 104 -6.41 -2.12 3.34
CA HIS A 104 -7.60 -2.87 2.98
C HIS A 104 -8.56 -3.10 4.16
N HIS A 105 -8.18 -2.73 5.37
CA HIS A 105 -9.01 -2.82 6.55
C HIS A 105 -10.19 -1.85 6.52
N GLN A 106 -11.28 -2.19 7.21
CA GLN A 106 -12.36 -1.23 7.41
C GLN A 106 -11.86 -0.01 8.19
N ILE A 107 -12.20 1.16 7.70
CA ILE A 107 -11.83 2.44 8.31
C ILE A 107 -13.08 3.26 8.61
N PRO A 108 -13.04 4.20 9.57
CA PRO A 108 -14.15 5.10 9.85
C PRO A 108 -14.55 5.92 8.62
N ASP A 109 -15.85 6.20 8.46
CA ASP A 109 -16.37 6.94 7.30
C ASP A 109 -15.73 8.33 7.16
N ASP A 110 -15.41 8.98 8.25
CA ASP A 110 -14.80 10.30 8.29
C ASP A 110 -13.29 10.33 7.96
N GLU A 111 -12.68 9.15 7.76
CA GLU A 111 -11.32 8.97 7.23
C GLU A 111 -11.31 8.58 5.75
N MET A 112 -12.48 8.22 5.19
CA MET A 112 -12.62 7.78 3.79
C MET A 112 -12.29 8.88 2.77
N ASP A 113 -12.54 10.15 3.07
CA ASP A 113 -12.39 11.24 2.09
C ASP A 113 -10.94 11.69 1.88
N ASN A 114 -10.00 11.26 2.73
CA ASN A 114 -8.60 11.67 2.61
C ASN A 114 -7.92 11.02 1.39
N GLN A 115 -7.44 11.84 0.44
CA GLN A 115 -6.81 11.36 -0.80
C GLN A 115 -5.49 10.58 -0.58
N LYS A 116 -4.83 10.78 0.58
CA LYS A 116 -3.60 10.08 0.96
C LYS A 116 -3.88 8.67 1.47
N VAL A 117 -5.14 8.32 1.74
CA VAL A 117 -5.58 6.98 2.09
C VAL A 117 -6.11 6.29 0.84
N ILE A 118 -5.37 5.32 0.33
CA ILE A 118 -5.78 4.46 -0.77
C ILE A 118 -6.22 3.13 -0.15
N ASN A 119 -7.52 3.00 0.06
CA ASN A 119 -8.10 1.87 0.76
C ASN A 119 -9.18 1.20 -0.11
N ALA A 120 -9.21 -0.13 -0.13
CA ALA A 120 -10.11 -0.94 -0.95
C ALA A 120 -11.59 -0.53 -0.79
N TRP A 121 -12.02 -0.29 0.45
CA TRP A 121 -13.40 0.08 0.79
C TRP A 121 -13.86 1.38 0.13
N LYS A 122 -12.97 2.31 -0.13
CA LYS A 122 -13.28 3.56 -0.85
C LYS A 122 -13.76 3.32 -2.29
N PHE A 123 -13.43 2.18 -2.86
CA PHE A 123 -13.72 1.82 -4.24
C PHE A 123 -14.77 0.71 -4.35
N GLY A 124 -15.48 0.42 -3.23
CA GLY A 124 -16.49 -0.64 -3.18
C GLY A 124 -15.92 -2.05 -3.29
N ILE A 125 -14.62 -2.23 -3.02
CA ILE A 125 -13.94 -3.53 -2.99
C ILE A 125 -13.88 -3.98 -1.53
N ASP A 126 -14.36 -5.18 -1.26
CA ASP A 126 -14.32 -5.75 0.09
C ASP A 126 -12.88 -6.17 0.44
N GLY A 127 -12.23 -5.36 1.30
CA GLY A 127 -10.87 -5.62 1.76
C GLY A 127 -10.74 -6.91 2.58
N GLY A 128 -11.82 -7.44 3.16
CA GLY A 128 -11.78 -8.68 3.93
C GLY A 128 -11.75 -9.95 3.08
N VAL A 129 -12.21 -9.90 1.82
CA VAL A 129 -12.34 -11.10 0.98
C VAL A 129 -11.91 -10.91 -0.48
N GLU A 130 -11.92 -9.68 -1.01
CA GLU A 130 -11.64 -9.44 -2.44
C GLU A 130 -10.21 -9.00 -2.71
N ILE A 131 -9.61 -8.21 -1.82
CA ILE A 131 -8.23 -7.73 -1.98
C ILE A 131 -7.57 -7.52 -0.62
N CYS A 132 -6.35 -8.00 -0.48
CA CYS A 132 -5.48 -7.79 0.68
C CYS A 132 -4.52 -6.60 0.47
N ALA A 133 -3.73 -6.24 1.49
CA ALA A 133 -2.77 -5.14 1.37
C ALA A 133 -1.71 -5.42 0.30
N GLY A 134 -1.25 -6.67 0.14
CA GLY A 134 -0.35 -7.02 -0.96
C GLY A 134 -0.96 -6.84 -2.33
N GLY A 135 -2.27 -7.04 -2.48
CA GLY A 135 -3.00 -6.73 -3.71
C GLY A 135 -3.03 -5.22 -3.99
N MET A 136 -3.34 -4.41 -2.97
CA MET A 136 -3.29 -2.93 -3.08
C MET A 136 -1.88 -2.44 -3.40
N ALA A 137 -0.86 -2.98 -2.72
CA ALA A 137 0.54 -2.67 -2.96
C ALA A 137 0.98 -3.05 -4.40
N TYR A 138 0.51 -4.19 -4.91
CA TYR A 138 0.79 -4.61 -6.28
C TYR A 138 0.18 -3.65 -7.31
N LEU A 139 -1.07 -3.22 -7.12
CA LEU A 139 -1.69 -2.21 -7.98
C LEU A 139 -0.90 -0.89 -7.96
N ALA A 140 -0.50 -0.43 -6.77
CA ALA A 140 0.32 0.77 -6.61
C ALA A 140 1.71 0.62 -7.26
N ALA A 141 2.39 -0.52 -7.08
CA ALA A 141 3.66 -0.80 -7.72
C ALA A 141 3.56 -0.84 -9.25
N THR A 142 2.50 -1.43 -9.80
CA THR A 142 2.29 -1.49 -11.26
C THR A 142 1.89 -0.14 -11.86
N SER A 143 1.30 0.76 -11.08
CA SER A 143 1.04 2.14 -11.49
C SER A 143 2.33 2.96 -11.59
N LEU A 144 3.31 2.70 -10.73
CA LEU A 144 4.65 3.31 -10.83
C LEU A 144 5.36 2.85 -12.10
N LYS A 145 5.37 1.52 -12.34
CA LYS A 145 6.08 0.94 -13.49
C LYS A 145 5.53 -0.42 -13.87
N LYS A 146 5.27 -0.62 -15.16
CA LYS A 146 4.67 -1.88 -15.68
C LYS A 146 5.54 -3.11 -15.41
N GLU A 147 6.84 -2.97 -15.33
CA GLU A 147 7.79 -4.03 -15.02
C GLU A 147 7.56 -4.65 -13.65
N ASN A 148 6.93 -3.92 -12.70
CA ASN A 148 6.57 -4.43 -11.38
C ASN A 148 5.45 -5.50 -11.42
N ARG A 149 4.93 -5.86 -12.60
CA ARG A 149 4.01 -6.99 -12.78
C ARG A 149 4.63 -8.32 -12.34
N ASP A 150 5.94 -8.46 -12.38
CA ASP A 150 6.65 -9.63 -11.89
C ASP A 150 6.52 -9.85 -10.38
N LEU A 151 6.05 -8.84 -9.62
CA LEU A 151 5.76 -8.93 -8.20
C LEU A 151 4.41 -9.60 -7.88
N SER A 152 3.63 -9.98 -8.89
CA SER A 152 2.31 -10.63 -8.73
C SER A 152 2.37 -11.90 -7.86
N GLY A 153 3.44 -12.69 -7.94
CA GLY A 153 3.61 -13.88 -7.10
C GLY A 153 3.67 -13.54 -5.60
N ILE A 154 4.27 -12.40 -5.23
CA ILE A 154 4.31 -11.94 -3.84
C ILE A 154 2.90 -11.50 -3.38
N ALA A 155 2.14 -10.83 -4.25
CA ALA A 155 0.76 -10.46 -3.95
C ALA A 155 -0.15 -11.68 -3.76
N VAL A 156 0.09 -12.79 -4.45
CA VAL A 156 -0.63 -14.07 -4.22
C VAL A 156 -0.27 -14.64 -2.84
N VAL A 157 0.99 -14.63 -2.45
CA VAL A 157 1.40 -15.06 -1.10
C VAL A 157 0.72 -14.22 -0.02
N SER A 158 0.59 -12.91 -0.24
CA SER A 158 -0.17 -11.99 0.59
C SER A 158 -1.62 -12.45 0.78
N ALA A 159 -2.32 -12.71 -0.32
CA ALA A 159 -3.72 -13.15 -0.28
C ALA A 159 -3.91 -14.51 0.43
N LEU A 160 -2.94 -15.42 0.30
CA LEU A 160 -2.95 -16.69 1.03
C LEU A 160 -2.72 -16.46 2.53
N GLY A 161 -1.82 -15.55 2.89
CA GLY A 161 -1.55 -15.18 4.28
C GLY A 161 -2.77 -14.57 4.96
N ASP A 162 -3.50 -13.75 4.23
CA ASP A 162 -4.75 -13.10 4.68
C ASP A 162 -6.01 -13.99 4.45
N ARG A 163 -5.81 -15.27 4.09
CA ARG A 163 -6.87 -16.29 3.90
C ARG A 163 -7.92 -15.92 2.86
N GLN A 164 -7.60 -15.09 1.89
CA GLN A 164 -8.51 -14.64 0.82
C GLN A 164 -8.67 -15.67 -0.31
N ASP A 165 -8.08 -16.84 -0.20
CA ASP A 165 -8.28 -18.01 -1.05
C ASP A 165 -9.51 -18.85 -0.63
N GLN A 166 -10.12 -18.54 0.52
CA GLN A 166 -11.22 -19.28 1.13
C GLN A 166 -12.57 -18.63 0.80
N GLY A 167 -13.57 -19.44 0.42
CA GLY A 167 -14.93 -19.02 0.15
C GLY A 167 -15.33 -19.08 -1.33
N ASP A 168 -16.59 -18.71 -1.61
CA ASP A 168 -17.21 -18.79 -2.95
C ASP A 168 -16.72 -17.69 -3.90
N LYS A 169 -16.16 -16.60 -3.38
CA LYS A 169 -15.58 -15.51 -4.17
C LYS A 169 -14.07 -15.69 -4.24
N LYS A 170 -13.56 -15.80 -5.47
CA LYS A 170 -12.11 -15.73 -5.70
C LYS A 170 -11.65 -14.32 -5.45
N SER A 171 -10.64 -14.14 -4.60
CA SER A 171 -9.98 -12.87 -4.39
C SER A 171 -9.54 -12.25 -5.72
N PHE A 172 -9.67 -10.93 -5.84
CA PHE A 172 -9.14 -10.16 -6.96
C PHE A 172 -7.63 -10.42 -7.16
N THR A 173 -6.90 -10.63 -6.08
CA THR A 173 -5.48 -10.99 -6.10
C THR A 173 -5.25 -12.32 -6.80
N CYS A 174 -6.12 -13.32 -6.61
CA CYS A 174 -6.06 -14.59 -7.34
C CYS A 174 -6.35 -14.41 -8.84
N LEU A 175 -7.25 -13.50 -9.22
CA LEU A 175 -7.53 -13.16 -10.62
C LEU A 175 -6.34 -12.48 -11.32
N LEU A 176 -5.55 -11.69 -10.60
CA LEU A 176 -4.34 -11.07 -11.14
C LEU A 176 -3.28 -12.12 -11.53
N TYR A 177 -3.22 -13.24 -10.81
CA TYR A 177 -2.29 -14.34 -11.10
C TYR A 177 -2.74 -15.19 -12.30
N THR A 178 -4.05 -15.28 -12.58
CA THR A 178 -4.59 -16.06 -13.70
C THR A 178 -4.59 -15.30 -15.02
N SER A 179 -4.17 -14.03 -15.04
CA SER A 179 -3.92 -13.30 -16.30
C SER A 179 -2.78 -13.98 -17.08
N PRO A 180 -2.90 -14.08 -18.43
CA PRO A 180 -1.87 -14.70 -19.26
C PRO A 180 -0.50 -14.08 -18.97
N SER A 181 0.50 -14.92 -18.75
CA SER A 181 1.88 -14.47 -18.60
C SER A 181 2.31 -13.71 -19.86
N PRO A 182 3.06 -12.60 -19.75
CA PRO A 182 3.62 -11.91 -20.92
C PRO A 182 4.57 -12.77 -21.76
N ARG A 183 4.74 -14.05 -21.42
CA ARG A 183 5.61 -15.03 -22.10
C ARG A 183 4.86 -16.04 -22.97
N ASP A 184 3.53 -15.94 -23.07
CA ASP A 184 2.71 -16.79 -23.94
C ASP A 184 2.34 -16.07 -25.24
#